data_45fd4821d6b5fcdb54fb74176ce82350
#
_entry.id   45fd4821d6b5fcdb54fb74176ce82350
#
_cell.length_a   1.000
_cell.length_b   1.000
_cell.length_c   1.000
_cell.angle_alpha   90.00
_cell.angle_beta   90.00
_cell.angle_gamma   90.00
#
_symmetry.space_group_name_H-M   'P 1'
#
loop_
_entity.id
_entity.type
_entity.pdbx_description
1 polymer ?
#
loop_
_entity_poly.entity_id
_entity_poly.type
_entity_poly.pdbx_seq_one_letter_code
_entity_poly.pdbx_strand_id
1 'polypeptide(L)'
;GGFLFSMCSGTDTFDLALAAHRTDIVPKEYDGDPVDPDALEKLDFTRTLAFENFEPSFNPHDYEHSNIDVGPPPPQLRDPSLDYFTLFEFSAKWDPVPTMLTQNHVATVKGFVGQTTAFKKSLVKEGVVILAEAPDRDQVKYLHGSFGQGTFTFYAGHDPEDYQHFVGDPPTDLALHKH
;
A
#
# COMPACT_ATOMS: atom_id res chain seq x y z
N GLY A 1 18.80 -4.19 10.32
CA GLY A 1 17.44 -4.70 10.54
C GLY A 1 16.57 -3.68 11.25
N GLY A 2 15.31 -3.79 11.03
CA GLY A 2 14.28 -2.94 11.62
C GLY A 2 12.92 -3.33 11.07
N PHE A 3 11.89 -2.61 11.48
CA PHE A 3 10.54 -2.80 11.00
C PHE A 3 10.07 -1.50 10.34
N LEU A 4 9.57 -1.60 9.12
CA LEU A 4 8.93 -0.51 8.39
C LEU A 4 7.45 -0.82 8.21
N PHE A 5 6.58 0.04 8.70
CA PHE A 5 5.17 0.04 8.36
C PHE A 5 4.85 1.30 7.56
N SER A 6 4.23 1.15 6.42
CA SER A 6 3.88 2.25 5.54
C SER A 6 2.45 2.12 5.03
N MET A 7 1.78 3.25 4.87
CA MET A 7 0.39 3.34 4.41
C MET A 7 0.27 4.38 3.32
N CYS A 8 -0.81 4.28 2.55
CA CYS A 8 -1.18 5.24 1.53
C CYS A 8 -0.05 5.44 0.51
N SER A 9 0.10 6.64 -0.03
CA SER A 9 1.16 6.99 -0.98
C SER A 9 2.59 6.80 -0.45
N GLY A 10 2.78 6.62 0.85
CA GLY A 10 4.08 6.28 1.42
C GLY A 10 4.59 4.88 1.06
N THR A 11 3.77 4.03 0.46
CA THR A 11 4.12 2.66 0.11
C THR A 11 4.83 2.57 -1.23
N ASP A 12 4.14 2.92 -2.30
CA ASP A 12 4.67 2.89 -3.68
C ASP A 12 5.78 3.92 -3.89
N THR A 13 5.64 5.13 -3.34
CA THR A 13 6.67 6.17 -3.43
C THR A 13 7.97 5.78 -2.74
N PHE A 14 7.91 4.93 -1.71
CA PHE A 14 9.11 4.41 -1.08
C PHE A 14 9.92 3.54 -2.04
N ASP A 15 9.27 2.59 -2.70
CA ASP A 15 9.91 1.73 -3.70
C ASP A 15 10.33 2.52 -4.94
N LEU A 16 9.54 3.51 -5.35
CA LEU A 16 9.89 4.40 -6.43
C LEU A 16 11.21 5.14 -6.15
N ALA A 17 11.35 5.72 -4.96
CA ALA A 17 12.58 6.41 -4.54
C ALA A 17 13.79 5.45 -4.45
N LEU A 18 13.58 4.22 -3.99
CA LEU A 18 14.64 3.22 -3.93
C LEU A 18 15.11 2.79 -5.33
N ALA A 19 14.18 2.60 -6.26
CA ALA A 19 14.51 2.24 -7.65
C ALA A 19 15.24 3.37 -8.37
N ALA A 20 14.85 4.61 -8.13
CA ALA A 20 15.37 5.79 -8.81
C ALA A 20 16.66 6.38 -8.18
N HIS A 21 17.35 5.66 -7.31
CA HIS A 21 18.48 6.16 -6.54
C HIS A 21 19.68 6.70 -7.38
N ARG A 22 19.70 6.46 -8.69
CA ARG A 22 20.76 6.89 -9.62
C ARG A 22 20.24 7.66 -10.81
N THR A 23 18.99 8.03 -10.83
CA THR A 23 18.37 8.72 -11.94
C THR A 23 17.36 9.72 -11.44
N ASP A 24 17.23 10.80 -12.18
CA ASP A 24 16.20 11.80 -11.92
C ASP A 24 14.88 11.37 -12.58
N ILE A 25 13.85 11.26 -11.77
CA ILE A 25 12.48 10.95 -12.19
C ILE A 25 11.51 12.08 -11.88
N VAL A 26 12.02 13.20 -11.35
CA VAL A 26 11.18 14.31 -10.90
C VAL A 26 10.87 15.25 -12.07
N PRO A 27 9.58 15.52 -12.37
CA PRO A 27 9.23 16.50 -13.38
C PRO A 27 9.77 17.89 -13.04
N LYS A 28 10.31 18.59 -14.04
CA LYS A 28 10.95 19.92 -13.91
C LYS A 28 10.10 20.99 -13.23
N GLU A 29 8.80 20.79 -13.17
CA GLU A 29 7.85 21.67 -12.48
C GLU A 29 8.07 21.70 -10.98
N TYR A 30 8.71 20.65 -10.42
CA TYR A 30 8.94 20.50 -8.99
C TYR A 30 10.33 20.92 -8.56
N ASP A 31 11.37 20.64 -9.35
CA ASP A 31 12.76 20.87 -8.95
C ASP A 31 13.56 21.76 -9.91
N GLY A 32 13.05 22.01 -11.13
CA GLY A 32 13.59 22.99 -12.08
C GLY A 32 14.46 22.38 -13.18
N ASP A 33 14.83 21.12 -13.12
CA ASP A 33 15.53 20.39 -14.18
C ASP A 33 14.72 19.26 -14.78
N PRO A 34 15.00 18.84 -16.01
CA PRO A 34 14.18 17.83 -16.68
C PRO A 34 14.50 16.45 -16.17
N VAL A 35 13.48 15.57 -16.17
CA VAL A 35 13.64 14.13 -15.97
C VAL A 35 14.79 13.58 -16.83
N ASP A 36 15.58 12.68 -16.25
CA ASP A 36 16.66 12.01 -16.98
C ASP A 36 16.08 11.26 -18.20
N PRO A 37 16.58 11.52 -19.42
CA PRO A 37 16.03 10.88 -20.64
C PRO A 37 16.02 9.35 -20.60
N ASP A 38 16.96 8.75 -19.87
CA ASP A 38 17.12 7.30 -19.77
C ASP A 38 16.62 6.79 -18.41
N ALA A 39 15.74 7.54 -17.73
CA ALA A 39 15.31 7.23 -16.36
C ALA A 39 14.77 5.81 -16.22
N LEU A 40 13.92 5.37 -17.15
CA LEU A 40 13.31 4.04 -17.10
C LEU A 40 14.35 2.90 -17.19
N GLU A 41 15.41 3.09 -17.96
CA GLU A 41 16.48 2.10 -18.13
C GLU A 41 17.41 2.03 -16.90
N LYS A 42 17.41 3.09 -16.10
CA LYS A 42 18.27 3.21 -14.91
C LYS A 42 17.60 2.80 -13.62
N LEU A 43 16.32 2.45 -13.64
CA LEU A 43 15.62 1.96 -12.46
C LEU A 43 16.23 0.65 -11.98
N ASP A 44 16.54 0.59 -10.70
CA ASP A 44 17.13 -0.57 -10.04
C ASP A 44 16.15 -1.26 -9.10
N PHE A 45 15.38 -2.19 -9.63
CA PHE A 45 14.39 -2.96 -8.86
C PHE A 45 15.01 -3.91 -7.83
N THR A 46 16.32 -4.15 -7.85
CA THR A 46 16.96 -4.96 -6.80
C THR A 46 16.94 -4.28 -5.44
N ARG A 47 16.74 -2.98 -5.42
CA ARG A 47 16.71 -2.16 -4.22
C ARG A 47 15.31 -1.96 -3.64
N THR A 48 14.26 -2.22 -4.41
CA THR A 48 12.89 -2.04 -3.95
C THR A 48 12.47 -3.13 -2.97
N LEU A 49 11.50 -2.82 -2.14
CA LEU A 49 11.01 -3.71 -1.09
C LEU A 49 9.95 -4.67 -1.64
N ALA A 50 8.85 -4.13 -2.15
CA ALA A 50 7.66 -4.88 -2.49
C ALA A 50 7.41 -5.02 -4.00
N PHE A 51 7.86 -4.05 -4.81
CA PHE A 51 7.45 -3.96 -6.21
C PHE A 51 8.63 -3.99 -7.19
N GLU A 52 8.36 -4.49 -8.40
CA GLU A 52 9.30 -4.50 -9.50
C GLU A 52 8.59 -4.30 -10.85
N ASN A 53 9.36 -3.91 -11.87
CA ASN A 53 8.87 -3.71 -13.24
C ASN A 53 7.76 -2.66 -13.36
N PHE A 54 7.72 -1.72 -12.45
CA PHE A 54 6.79 -0.60 -12.50
C PHE A 54 7.38 0.56 -13.30
N GLU A 55 6.48 1.46 -13.73
CA GLU A 55 6.81 2.67 -14.47
C GLU A 55 6.39 3.90 -13.65
N PRO A 56 7.31 4.85 -13.40
CA PRO A 56 6.96 6.14 -12.82
C PRO A 56 6.11 6.97 -13.79
N SER A 57 5.24 7.82 -13.27
CA SER A 57 4.61 8.87 -14.04
C SER A 57 5.46 10.13 -14.04
N PHE A 58 5.76 10.64 -15.23
CA PHE A 58 6.48 11.91 -15.41
C PHE A 58 5.55 13.09 -15.67
N ASN A 59 4.25 12.89 -15.60
CA ASN A 59 3.28 13.96 -15.78
C ASN A 59 2.98 14.61 -14.41
N PRO A 60 3.30 15.90 -14.20
CA PRO A 60 3.08 16.57 -12.93
C PRO A 60 1.60 16.72 -12.53
N HIS A 61 0.68 16.44 -13.46
CA HIS A 61 -0.76 16.47 -13.20
C HIS A 61 -1.34 15.11 -12.82
N ASP A 62 -0.55 14.03 -12.90
CA ASP A 62 -0.99 12.72 -12.45
C ASP A 62 -1.03 12.69 -10.93
N TYR A 63 -2.11 12.15 -10.42
CA TYR A 63 -2.30 12.01 -8.98
C TYR A 63 -1.46 10.87 -8.40
N GLU A 64 -1.27 9.84 -9.19
CA GLU A 64 -0.45 8.68 -8.84
C GLU A 64 0.95 8.84 -9.44
N HIS A 65 1.98 8.57 -8.64
CA HIS A 65 3.37 8.77 -9.05
C HIS A 65 3.96 7.60 -9.85
N SER A 66 3.25 6.49 -9.90
CA SER A 66 3.64 5.30 -10.66
C SER A 66 2.42 4.47 -11.06
N ASN A 67 2.66 3.46 -11.88
CA ASN A 67 1.63 2.49 -12.23
C ASN A 67 1.47 1.35 -11.22
N ILE A 68 2.16 1.39 -10.07
CA ILE A 68 1.96 0.44 -8.97
C ILE A 68 0.56 0.58 -8.41
N ASP A 69 0.18 1.81 -8.20
CA ASP A 69 -1.05 2.17 -7.54
C ASP A 69 -2.27 2.00 -8.44
N VAL A 70 -3.33 1.55 -7.86
CA VAL A 70 -4.65 1.54 -8.48
C VAL A 70 -5.47 2.62 -7.83
N GLY A 71 -5.59 3.74 -8.51
CA GLY A 71 -6.39 4.86 -8.06
C GLY A 71 -7.85 4.48 -7.80
N PRO A 72 -8.55 5.23 -6.96
CA PRO A 72 -9.96 4.99 -6.70
C PRO A 72 -10.78 5.15 -8.00
N PRO A 73 -11.84 4.37 -8.16
CA PRO A 73 -12.73 4.55 -9.29
C PRO A 73 -13.32 5.97 -9.28
N PRO A 74 -13.69 6.52 -10.44
CA PRO A 74 -14.36 7.80 -10.53
C PRO A 74 -15.53 7.90 -9.54
N PRO A 75 -15.81 9.08 -8.96
CA PRO A 75 -16.84 9.24 -7.92
C PRO A 75 -18.21 8.66 -8.30
N GLN A 76 -18.56 8.69 -9.59
CA GLN A 76 -19.81 8.15 -10.11
C GLN A 76 -19.89 6.62 -10.09
N LEU A 77 -18.75 5.94 -10.00
CA LEU A 77 -18.64 4.49 -9.96
C LEU A 77 -18.26 3.96 -8.58
N ARG A 78 -18.15 4.85 -7.59
CA ARG A 78 -17.85 4.46 -6.21
C ARG A 78 -19.08 3.89 -5.57
N ASP A 79 -19.07 2.60 -5.36
CA ASP A 79 -20.05 1.92 -4.52
C ASP A 79 -19.34 1.48 -3.23
N PRO A 80 -19.60 2.15 -2.10
CA PRO A 80 -18.97 1.80 -0.82
C PRO A 80 -19.26 0.38 -0.37
N SER A 81 -20.33 -0.24 -0.87
CA SER A 81 -20.66 -1.62 -0.55
C SER A 81 -19.74 -2.64 -1.23
N LEU A 82 -19.04 -2.23 -2.27
CA LEU A 82 -18.09 -3.05 -3.02
C LEU A 82 -16.64 -2.83 -2.59
N ASP A 83 -16.39 -1.83 -1.76
CA ASP A 83 -15.06 -1.54 -1.25
C ASP A 83 -14.81 -2.29 0.05
N TYR A 84 -14.41 -3.53 -0.08
CA TYR A 84 -13.98 -4.38 1.04
C TYR A 84 -12.83 -5.29 0.59
N PHE A 85 -12.06 -5.76 1.55
CA PHE A 85 -11.04 -6.78 1.31
C PHE A 85 -11.01 -7.80 2.45
N THR A 86 -10.47 -8.96 2.16
CA THR A 86 -10.38 -10.06 3.12
C THR A 86 -8.91 -10.31 3.45
N LEU A 87 -8.62 -10.39 4.74
CA LEU A 87 -7.33 -10.78 5.26
C LEU A 87 -7.16 -12.30 5.11
N PHE A 88 -6.03 -12.73 4.55
CA PHE A 88 -5.69 -14.13 4.47
C PHE A 88 -5.21 -14.66 5.83
N GLU A 89 -5.58 -15.88 6.12
CA GLU A 89 -5.12 -16.60 7.31
C GLU A 89 -5.25 -15.80 8.63
N PHE A 90 -6.27 -14.93 8.70
CA PHE A 90 -6.50 -14.13 9.88
C PHE A 90 -6.69 -15.04 11.12
N SER A 91 -5.84 -14.85 12.11
CA SER A 91 -5.91 -15.59 13.36
C SER A 91 -5.34 -14.78 14.53
N ALA A 92 -6.11 -14.67 15.61
CA ALA A 92 -5.64 -14.11 16.88
C ALA A 92 -4.72 -15.06 17.66
N LYS A 93 -4.45 -16.25 17.16
CA LYS A 93 -3.63 -17.28 17.81
C LYS A 93 -2.21 -16.80 18.16
N TRP A 94 -1.67 -15.93 17.33
CA TRP A 94 -0.30 -15.44 17.47
C TRP A 94 -0.21 -14.05 18.09
N ASP A 95 -1.30 -13.61 18.66
CA ASP A 95 -1.34 -12.32 19.35
C ASP A 95 -0.40 -12.35 20.55
N PRO A 96 0.63 -11.46 20.62
CA PRO A 96 1.57 -11.44 21.73
C PRO A 96 0.91 -11.06 23.07
N VAL A 97 -0.27 -10.43 22.97
CA VAL A 97 -1.07 -10.06 24.13
C VAL A 97 -2.51 -10.51 23.90
N PRO A 98 -2.83 -11.78 24.19
CA PRO A 98 -4.09 -12.42 23.79
C PRO A 98 -5.36 -11.81 24.41
N THR A 99 -5.23 -11.00 25.44
CA THR A 99 -6.36 -10.34 26.11
C THR A 99 -6.51 -8.89 25.70
N MET A 100 -5.80 -8.51 24.68
CA MET A 100 -5.84 -7.13 24.28
C MET A 100 -7.22 -6.63 23.97
N LEU A 101 -7.36 -5.47 24.29
CA LEU A 101 -8.34 -4.43 24.09
C LEU A 101 -9.03 -4.43 22.71
N THR A 102 -8.54 -5.23 21.78
CA THR A 102 -9.13 -5.40 20.47
C THR A 102 -10.36 -6.28 20.56
N GLN A 103 -11.49 -5.67 20.34
CA GLN A 103 -12.78 -6.37 20.49
C GLN A 103 -13.34 -6.92 19.19
N ASN A 104 -12.88 -6.44 18.06
CA ASN A 104 -13.31 -6.90 16.75
C ASN A 104 -12.25 -7.78 16.10
N HIS A 105 -12.60 -9.03 15.85
CA HIS A 105 -11.78 -10.00 15.16
C HIS A 105 -12.50 -10.38 13.86
N VAL A 106 -12.43 -9.53 12.89
CA VAL A 106 -13.02 -9.79 11.58
C VAL A 106 -11.95 -10.03 10.54
N ALA A 107 -12.20 -10.97 9.65
CA ALA A 107 -11.33 -11.24 8.51
C ALA A 107 -11.63 -10.32 7.33
N THR A 108 -12.81 -9.72 7.29
CA THR A 108 -13.22 -8.83 6.20
C THR A 108 -13.28 -7.40 6.70
N VAL A 109 -12.45 -6.55 6.11
CA VAL A 109 -12.37 -5.12 6.42
C VAL A 109 -13.13 -4.35 5.37
N LYS A 110 -14.07 -3.52 5.82
CA LYS A 110 -14.82 -2.61 4.94
C LYS A 110 -13.99 -1.38 4.61
N GLY A 111 -14.15 -0.96 3.39
CA GLY A 111 -13.22 -0.22 2.67
C GLY A 111 -12.95 1.21 3.02
N PHE A 112 -11.85 1.60 2.51
CA PHE A 112 -11.40 2.96 2.38
C PHE A 112 -11.16 3.25 0.90
N VAL A 113 -11.77 4.29 0.41
CA VAL A 113 -11.56 4.79 -0.96
C VAL A 113 -10.82 6.12 -0.87
N GLY A 114 -9.53 6.07 -1.11
CA GLY A 114 -8.65 7.24 -1.06
C GLY A 114 -7.51 7.14 -2.07
N GLN A 115 -6.50 7.96 -1.88
CA GLN A 115 -5.23 7.79 -2.60
C GLN A 115 -4.63 6.44 -2.23
N THR A 116 -3.99 5.77 -3.17
CA THR A 116 -3.44 4.43 -3.00
C THR A 116 -4.48 3.44 -2.47
N THR A 117 -5.48 3.18 -3.27
CA THR A 117 -6.59 2.27 -2.89
C THR A 117 -6.19 0.80 -2.95
N ALA A 118 -5.29 0.45 -3.85
CA ALA A 118 -4.75 -0.90 -4.01
C ALA A 118 -3.47 -0.87 -4.84
N PHE A 119 -2.73 -1.97 -4.83
CA PHE A 119 -1.55 -2.18 -5.68
C PHE A 119 -1.85 -3.19 -6.78
N LYS A 120 -1.25 -3.03 -7.95
CA LYS A 120 -1.30 -4.06 -9.00
C LYS A 120 -0.53 -5.30 -8.56
N LYS A 121 -1.23 -6.42 -8.51
CA LYS A 121 -0.65 -7.72 -8.09
C LYS A 121 0.49 -8.17 -8.99
N SER A 122 0.39 -7.89 -10.29
CA SER A 122 1.41 -8.24 -11.29
C SER A 122 2.77 -7.56 -11.08
N LEU A 123 2.83 -6.50 -10.28
CA LEU A 123 4.07 -5.78 -9.96
C LEU A 123 4.67 -6.17 -8.60
N VAL A 124 3.99 -7.03 -7.85
CA VAL A 124 4.49 -7.52 -6.56
C VAL A 124 5.60 -8.53 -6.78
N LYS A 125 6.73 -8.33 -6.12
CA LYS A 125 7.89 -9.21 -6.18
C LYS A 125 7.58 -10.62 -5.70
N GLU A 126 8.24 -11.60 -6.31
CA GLU A 126 8.27 -12.94 -5.77
C GLU A 126 8.82 -12.96 -4.33
N GLY A 127 8.17 -13.72 -3.45
CA GLY A 127 8.55 -13.81 -2.03
C GLY A 127 7.93 -12.76 -1.11
N VAL A 128 7.24 -11.78 -1.64
CA VAL A 128 6.39 -10.89 -0.83
C VAL A 128 5.09 -11.60 -0.49
N VAL A 129 4.75 -11.59 0.78
CA VAL A 129 3.52 -12.23 1.28
C VAL A 129 2.34 -11.29 1.09
N ILE A 130 1.32 -11.75 0.38
CA ILE A 130 0.05 -11.03 0.25
C ILE A 130 -0.82 -11.40 1.45
N LEU A 131 -1.16 -10.40 2.27
CA LEU A 131 -1.99 -10.54 3.46
C LEU A 131 -3.46 -10.21 3.19
N ALA A 132 -3.73 -9.40 2.18
CA ALA A 132 -5.08 -9.05 1.77
C ALA A 132 -5.17 -8.78 0.28
N GLU A 133 -6.23 -9.23 -0.34
CA GLU A 133 -6.52 -9.09 -1.76
C GLU A 133 -7.97 -8.64 -1.96
N ALA A 134 -8.20 -7.75 -2.92
CA ALA A 134 -9.57 -7.36 -3.27
C ALA A 134 -10.24 -8.49 -4.07
N PRO A 135 -11.46 -8.89 -3.72
CA PRO A 135 -12.19 -9.90 -4.48
C PRO A 135 -12.35 -9.50 -5.95
N ASP A 136 -12.23 -10.49 -6.82
CA ASP A 136 -12.48 -10.37 -8.28
C ASP A 136 -11.62 -9.34 -9.03
N ARG A 137 -10.51 -8.92 -8.43
CA ARG A 137 -9.60 -7.95 -9.05
C ARG A 137 -8.14 -8.42 -8.93
N ASP A 138 -7.33 -8.12 -9.93
CA ASP A 138 -5.87 -8.30 -9.87
C ASP A 138 -5.22 -7.17 -9.04
N GLN A 139 -5.67 -7.06 -7.79
CA GLN A 139 -5.30 -6.00 -6.87
C GLN A 139 -5.06 -6.55 -5.47
N VAL A 140 -4.01 -6.06 -4.85
CA VAL A 140 -3.64 -6.40 -3.48
C VAL A 140 -3.68 -5.17 -2.59
N LYS A 141 -4.02 -5.37 -1.33
CA LYS A 141 -4.24 -4.29 -0.37
C LYS A 141 -3.23 -4.28 0.77
N TYR A 142 -2.70 -5.42 1.11
CA TYR A 142 -1.84 -5.56 2.28
C TYR A 142 -0.73 -6.55 1.99
N LEU A 143 0.51 -6.10 2.17
CA LEU A 143 1.72 -6.84 1.82
C LEU A 143 2.67 -6.88 3.00
N HIS A 144 3.39 -7.99 3.13
CA HIS A 144 4.46 -8.14 4.09
C HIS A 144 5.67 -8.81 3.45
N GLY A 145 6.87 -8.38 3.84
CA GLY A 145 8.07 -8.98 3.33
C GLY A 145 9.29 -8.74 4.21
N SER A 146 10.40 -9.31 3.78
CA SER A 146 11.70 -9.12 4.41
C SER A 146 12.66 -8.45 3.44
N PHE A 147 13.51 -7.57 3.95
CA PHE A 147 14.60 -6.96 3.21
C PHE A 147 15.86 -6.92 4.06
N GLY A 148 16.91 -7.62 3.64
CA GLY A 148 18.10 -7.80 4.45
C GLY A 148 17.78 -8.48 5.78
N GLN A 149 18.03 -7.79 6.89
CA GLN A 149 17.71 -8.27 8.23
C GLN A 149 16.46 -7.56 8.83
N GLY A 150 15.74 -6.82 8.02
CA GLY A 150 14.53 -6.11 8.41
C GLY A 150 13.29 -6.68 7.77
N THR A 151 12.14 -6.19 8.21
CA THR A 151 10.84 -6.51 7.63
C THR A 151 10.09 -5.24 7.28
N PHE A 152 9.18 -5.35 6.33
CA PHE A 152 8.31 -4.26 5.95
C PHE A 152 6.88 -4.75 5.82
N THR A 153 5.96 -3.82 6.00
CA THR A 153 4.53 -4.05 5.78
C THR A 153 3.95 -2.83 5.08
N PHE A 154 3.30 -3.06 3.95
CA PHE A 154 2.67 -2.03 3.14
C PHE A 154 1.17 -2.21 3.12
N TYR A 155 0.46 -1.16 3.45
CA TYR A 155 -1.00 -1.12 3.44
C TYR A 155 -1.51 -0.06 2.46
N ALA A 156 -2.26 -0.50 1.46
CA ALA A 156 -2.94 0.37 0.50
C ALA A 156 -4.23 0.92 1.13
N GLY A 157 -4.18 2.14 1.57
CA GLY A 157 -5.27 2.81 2.25
C GLY A 157 -4.80 3.53 3.50
N HIS A 158 -5.75 3.93 4.31
CA HIS A 158 -5.51 4.61 5.58
C HIS A 158 -5.92 3.75 6.76
N ASP A 159 -5.64 4.25 7.95
CA ASP A 159 -6.15 3.67 9.17
C ASP A 159 -7.68 3.54 9.09
N PRO A 160 -8.23 2.35 9.30
CA PRO A 160 -9.67 2.15 9.35
C PRO A 160 -10.33 2.89 10.54
N GLU A 161 -9.54 3.33 11.51
CA GLU A 161 -9.99 4.27 12.52
C GLU A 161 -10.15 5.65 11.89
N ASP A 162 -11.28 5.88 11.30
CA ASP A 162 -11.64 7.20 10.79
C ASP A 162 -11.46 8.25 11.89
N TYR A 163 -10.83 9.37 11.55
CA TYR A 163 -10.67 10.55 12.41
C TYR A 163 -12.01 11.17 12.88
N GLN A 164 -13.12 10.57 12.56
CA GLN A 164 -14.44 10.91 13.08
C GLN A 164 -14.90 10.02 14.23
N HIS A 165 -14.02 9.18 14.76
CA HIS A 165 -14.35 8.32 15.88
C HIS A 165 -14.43 9.11 17.19
N PHE A 166 -15.60 9.09 17.83
CA PHE A 166 -15.84 9.78 19.09
C PHE A 166 -15.95 8.79 20.26
N VAL A 167 -15.67 9.30 21.47
CA VAL A 167 -15.84 8.50 22.69
C VAL A 167 -17.29 8.04 22.80
N GLY A 168 -17.49 6.72 22.85
CA GLY A 168 -18.82 6.11 22.90
C GLY A 168 -19.31 5.54 21.57
N ASP A 169 -18.59 5.76 20.49
CA ASP A 169 -18.87 5.10 19.22
C ASP A 169 -18.60 3.59 19.32
N PRO A 170 -19.21 2.78 18.44
CA PRO A 170 -18.89 1.37 18.37
C PRO A 170 -17.38 1.16 18.19
N PRO A 171 -16.80 0.11 18.78
CA PRO A 171 -15.37 -0.15 18.62
C PRO A 171 -15.02 -0.34 17.15
N THR A 172 -13.91 0.25 16.74
CA THR A 172 -13.35 0.13 15.40
C THR A 172 -12.87 -1.29 15.13
N ASP A 173 -12.86 -1.67 13.86
CA ASP A 173 -12.26 -2.92 13.42
C ASP A 173 -10.72 -2.84 13.50
N LEU A 174 -10.15 -3.45 14.52
CA LEU A 174 -8.71 -3.49 14.74
C LEU A 174 -8.04 -4.75 14.15
N ALA A 175 -8.74 -5.52 13.33
CA ALA A 175 -8.18 -6.72 12.73
C ALA A 175 -6.91 -6.42 11.92
N LEU A 176 -6.91 -5.32 11.20
CA LEU A 176 -5.77 -4.89 10.42
C LEU A 176 -4.52 -4.61 11.27
N HIS A 177 -4.69 -4.00 12.43
CA HIS A 177 -3.59 -3.69 13.34
C HIS A 177 -3.00 -4.93 14.03
N LYS A 178 -3.77 -6.02 14.08
CA LYS A 178 -3.35 -7.27 14.68
C LYS A 178 -2.71 -8.24 13.69
N HIS A 179 -3.03 -8.10 12.44
CA HIS A 179 -2.52 -8.99 11.39
C HIS A 179 -1.06 -8.69 11.06
#